data_970fc53c8ac0433328f87268aa7b064e
#
_entry.id   970fc53c8ac0433328f87268aa7b064e
#
_cell.length_a   1.000
_cell.length_b   1.000
_cell.length_c   1.000
_cell.angle_alpha   90.00
_cell.angle_beta   90.00
_cell.angle_gamma   90.00
#
_symmetry.space_group_name_H-M   'P 1'
#
loop_
_entity.id
_entity.type
_entity.pdbx_description
1 polymer ?
#
loop_
_entity_poly.entity_id
_entity_poly.type
_entity_poly.pdbx_seq_one_letter_code
_entity_poly.pdbx_strand_id
1 'polypeptide(L)'
;MQLARGEVHVWSAFTRHSVRTKQSRSARFRFECDRRRFIVARGSLREILTRYLATPPGQLRFVYNTFGKPGLSPECGRGLRFNISHSADLALIAIALDAEVGVDLEHLQALPDYAEIARGFFSPAEVDELTRLPSGVQAQAFFTCWTKKEAYAKARGEGLASNGTPPTGRWSLHTFQPAPGYVAALVVEGVIPPGRILFCPNFPRTRSIARARPRSRSVSGPKIPS
;
A
#
# COMPACT_ATOMS: atom_id res chain seq x y z
N MET A 1 7.18 12.43 -14.38
CA MET A 1 5.93 12.97 -13.79
C MET A 1 6.34 14.00 -12.76
N GLN A 2 5.67 15.15 -12.68
CA GLN A 2 5.96 16.16 -11.67
C GLN A 2 4.95 16.07 -10.54
N LEU A 3 5.40 16.28 -9.32
CA LEU A 3 4.58 16.33 -8.10
C LEU A 3 4.91 17.66 -7.41
N ALA A 4 3.90 18.49 -7.19
CA ALA A 4 4.06 19.76 -6.51
C ALA A 4 3.96 19.61 -4.98
N ARG A 5 4.54 20.55 -4.23
CA ARG A 5 4.31 20.63 -2.79
C ARG A 5 2.82 20.87 -2.52
N GLY A 6 2.28 20.21 -1.50
CA GLY A 6 0.85 20.26 -1.17
C GLY A 6 -0.04 19.49 -2.15
N GLU A 7 0.53 18.63 -2.97
CA GLU A 7 -0.17 17.71 -3.86
C GLU A 7 0.13 16.26 -3.46
N VAL A 8 -0.85 15.38 -3.60
CA VAL A 8 -0.71 13.96 -3.29
C VAL A 8 -1.21 13.14 -4.47
N HIS A 9 -0.38 12.21 -4.92
CA HIS A 9 -0.77 11.24 -5.93
C HIS A 9 -1.10 9.90 -5.28
N VAL A 10 -2.29 9.37 -5.55
CA VAL A 10 -2.73 8.06 -5.07
C VAL A 10 -2.87 7.13 -6.28
N TRP A 11 -2.00 6.14 -6.35
CA TRP A 11 -1.98 5.11 -7.38
C TRP A 11 -2.69 3.87 -6.88
N SER A 12 -3.43 3.22 -7.77
CA SER A 12 -3.98 1.88 -7.53
C SER A 12 -3.29 0.84 -8.40
N ALA A 13 -3.10 -0.36 -7.88
CA ALA A 13 -2.53 -1.50 -8.59
C ALA A 13 -3.30 -2.77 -8.24
N PHE A 14 -3.77 -3.51 -9.25
CA PHE A 14 -4.35 -4.83 -9.02
C PHE A 14 -3.24 -5.87 -8.86
N THR A 15 -3.31 -6.62 -7.76
CA THR A 15 -2.34 -7.65 -7.41
C THR A 15 -2.73 -9.04 -7.90
N ARG A 16 -3.93 -9.19 -8.50
CA ARG A 16 -4.39 -10.45 -9.12
C ARG A 16 -3.47 -10.84 -10.27
N HIS A 17 -2.86 -12.02 -10.15
CA HIS A 17 -2.36 -12.75 -11.30
C HIS A 17 -3.47 -13.67 -11.81
N SER A 18 -3.93 -13.48 -13.05
CA SER A 18 -4.87 -14.40 -13.67
C SER A 18 -4.16 -15.71 -14.04
N VAL A 19 -3.94 -16.56 -13.05
CA VAL A 19 -3.70 -17.98 -13.30
C VAL A 19 -4.94 -18.67 -12.76
N ARG A 20 -5.80 -19.14 -13.70
CA ARG A 20 -6.79 -20.15 -13.41
C ARG A 20 -6.04 -21.41 -12.95
N THR A 21 -5.76 -21.53 -11.70
CA THR A 21 -5.36 -22.80 -11.09
C THR A 21 -6.54 -23.31 -10.29
N LYS A 22 -6.93 -24.54 -10.61
CA LYS A 22 -7.96 -25.32 -9.91
C LYS A 22 -7.67 -25.30 -8.40
N GLN A 23 -8.72 -25.03 -7.62
CA GLN A 23 -8.70 -25.05 -6.16
C GLN A 23 -8.07 -26.34 -5.64
N SER A 24 -6.96 -26.24 -4.94
CA SER A 24 -6.54 -27.25 -3.98
C SER A 24 -6.47 -26.61 -2.60
N ARG A 25 -7.22 -27.20 -1.66
CA ARG A 25 -7.31 -26.80 -0.26
C ARG A 25 -6.02 -27.20 0.46
N SER A 26 -5.07 -26.30 0.61
CA SER A 26 -3.99 -26.50 1.58
C SER A 26 -3.50 -25.16 2.15
N ALA A 27 -3.11 -25.15 3.42
CA ALA A 27 -2.58 -24.00 4.15
C ALA A 27 -1.36 -23.34 3.46
N ARG A 28 -0.66 -24.04 2.59
CA ARG A 28 0.44 -23.54 1.73
C ARG A 28 -0.04 -22.50 0.72
N PHE A 29 -1.31 -22.54 0.29
CA PHE A 29 -1.86 -21.65 -0.73
C PHE A 29 -2.05 -20.21 -0.24
N ARG A 30 -2.39 -20.00 1.03
CA ARG A 30 -2.55 -18.67 1.61
C ARG A 30 -1.22 -17.90 1.61
N PHE A 31 -0.15 -18.52 2.04
CA PHE A 31 1.19 -17.93 2.07
C PHE A 31 1.73 -17.60 0.67
N GLU A 32 1.51 -18.44 -0.32
CA GLU A 32 2.02 -18.19 -1.68
C GLU A 32 1.24 -17.06 -2.37
N CYS A 33 -0.08 -16.98 -2.15
CA CYS A 33 -0.91 -15.91 -2.68
C CYS A 33 -0.50 -14.56 -2.08
N ASP A 34 -0.32 -14.48 -0.78
CA ASP A 34 0.06 -13.25 -0.08
C ASP A 34 1.49 -12.83 -0.44
N ARG A 35 2.40 -13.77 -0.58
CA ARG A 35 3.76 -13.51 -1.08
C ARG A 35 3.74 -12.93 -2.49
N ARG A 36 2.90 -13.45 -3.39
CA ARG A 36 2.76 -12.94 -4.75
C ARG A 36 2.17 -11.54 -4.76
N ARG A 37 1.12 -11.29 -3.98
CA ARG A 37 0.52 -9.96 -3.80
C ARG A 37 1.56 -8.95 -3.32
N PHE A 38 2.35 -9.32 -2.32
CA PHE A 38 3.43 -8.50 -1.81
C PHE A 38 4.48 -8.18 -2.88
N ILE A 39 4.92 -9.18 -3.66
CA ILE A 39 5.91 -8.99 -4.73
C ILE A 39 5.37 -8.05 -5.81
N VAL A 40 4.11 -8.22 -6.22
CA VAL A 40 3.49 -7.36 -7.24
C VAL A 40 3.35 -5.93 -6.71
N ALA A 41 2.88 -5.75 -5.49
CA ALA A 41 2.75 -4.43 -4.87
C ALA A 41 4.11 -3.70 -4.76
N ARG A 42 5.16 -4.41 -4.35
CA ARG A 42 6.54 -3.87 -4.28
C ARG A 42 7.14 -3.58 -5.66
N GLY A 43 6.86 -4.40 -6.65
CA GLY A 43 7.26 -4.16 -8.04
C GLY A 43 6.60 -2.91 -8.59
N SER A 44 5.28 -2.78 -8.43
CA SER A 44 4.51 -1.59 -8.82
C SER A 44 5.01 -0.33 -8.13
N LEU A 45 5.33 -0.40 -6.83
CA LEU A 45 5.91 0.72 -6.09
C LEU A 45 7.21 1.20 -6.75
N ARG A 46 8.13 0.29 -7.07
CA ARG A 46 9.40 0.66 -7.70
C ARG A 46 9.19 1.34 -9.05
N GLU A 47 8.34 0.78 -9.89
CA GLU A 47 8.03 1.34 -11.22
C GLU A 47 7.31 2.68 -11.12
N ILE A 48 6.39 2.86 -10.16
CA ILE A 48 5.72 4.15 -9.93
C ILE A 48 6.73 5.20 -9.46
N LEU A 49 7.60 4.87 -8.51
CA LEU A 49 8.61 5.80 -8.01
C LEU A 49 9.55 6.30 -9.10
N THR A 50 9.89 5.47 -10.10
CA THR A 50 10.74 5.92 -11.23
C THR A 50 10.08 6.98 -12.11
N ARG A 51 8.76 7.14 -12.04
CA ARG A 51 8.07 8.23 -12.76
C ARG A 51 8.35 9.60 -12.17
N TYR A 52 8.77 9.64 -10.90
CA TYR A 52 9.09 10.86 -10.15
C TYR A 52 10.60 11.07 -10.02
N LEU A 53 11.36 9.99 -10.07
CA LEU A 53 12.81 9.98 -9.87
C LEU A 53 13.49 9.56 -11.17
N ALA A 54 14.57 10.24 -11.53
CA ALA A 54 15.41 9.84 -12.67
C ALA A 54 16.33 8.66 -12.30
N THR A 55 15.75 7.62 -11.63
CA THR A 55 16.47 6.46 -11.09
C THR A 55 15.79 5.19 -11.55
N PRO A 56 16.49 4.25 -12.21
CA PRO A 56 15.92 2.97 -12.62
C PRO A 56 15.37 2.16 -11.42
N PRO A 57 14.32 1.31 -11.61
CA PRO A 57 13.66 0.58 -10.52
C PRO A 57 14.63 -0.25 -9.67
N GLY A 58 15.62 -0.89 -10.30
CA GLY A 58 16.61 -1.73 -9.63
C GLY A 58 17.63 -0.97 -8.78
N GLN A 59 17.82 0.32 -9.05
CA GLN A 59 18.76 1.18 -8.33
C GLN A 59 18.12 1.93 -7.16
N LEU A 60 16.79 1.91 -7.04
CA LEU A 60 16.11 2.51 -5.88
C LEU A 60 16.54 1.80 -4.58
N ARG A 61 17.02 2.57 -3.63
CA ARG A 61 17.40 2.10 -2.30
C ARG A 61 16.38 2.51 -1.27
N PHE A 62 15.98 1.55 -0.42
CA PHE A 62 15.02 1.77 0.66
C PHE A 62 15.72 1.66 2.00
N VAL A 63 15.31 2.52 2.91
CA VAL A 63 15.64 2.47 4.34
C VAL A 63 14.35 2.19 5.11
N TYR A 64 14.49 1.63 6.29
CA TYR A 64 13.35 1.29 7.14
C TYR A 64 13.52 1.97 8.48
N ASN A 65 12.44 2.56 9.00
CA ASN A 65 12.46 3.07 10.36
C ASN A 65 12.35 1.92 11.39
N THR A 66 12.36 2.26 12.68
CA THR A 66 12.29 1.29 13.79
C THR A 66 11.00 0.45 13.80
N PHE A 67 9.93 0.95 13.17
CA PHE A 67 8.64 0.26 13.04
C PHE A 67 8.44 -0.43 11.69
N GLY A 68 9.47 -0.46 10.85
CA GLY A 68 9.43 -1.13 9.55
C GLY A 68 8.77 -0.34 8.42
N LYS A 69 8.45 0.96 8.61
CA LYS A 69 7.97 1.82 7.52
C LYS A 69 9.11 2.02 6.51
N PRO A 70 8.92 1.66 5.23
CA PRO A 70 9.92 1.90 4.20
C PRO A 70 9.93 3.38 3.80
N GLY A 71 11.12 3.91 3.59
CA GLY A 71 11.37 5.21 2.97
C GLY A 71 12.42 5.07 1.85
N LEU A 72 12.59 6.08 1.03
CA LEU A 72 13.71 6.15 0.10
C LEU A 72 14.98 6.60 0.85
N SER A 73 16.15 6.08 0.43
CA SER A 73 17.40 6.60 0.98
C SER A 73 17.55 8.09 0.64
N PRO A 74 18.27 8.86 1.47
CA PRO A 74 18.45 10.31 1.25
C PRO A 74 18.98 10.65 -0.15
N GLU A 75 19.88 9.82 -0.70
CA GLU A 75 20.49 10.04 -2.02
C GLU A 75 19.48 9.84 -3.16
N CYS A 76 18.48 8.98 -2.96
CA CYS A 76 17.47 8.67 -3.96
C CYS A 76 16.20 9.51 -3.82
N GLY A 77 15.82 9.87 -2.60
CA GLY A 77 14.46 10.31 -2.28
C GLY A 77 14.10 11.73 -2.68
N ARG A 78 15.05 12.68 -2.65
CA ARG A 78 14.83 14.10 -2.99
C ARG A 78 13.57 14.70 -2.37
N GLY A 79 13.27 14.37 -1.10
CA GLY A 79 12.04 14.82 -0.42
C GLY A 79 10.78 14.01 -0.73
N LEU A 80 10.84 13.04 -1.65
CA LEU A 80 9.70 12.20 -1.99
C LEU A 80 9.38 11.27 -0.82
N ARG A 81 8.13 11.30 -0.34
CA ARG A 81 7.58 10.42 0.66
C ARG A 81 6.55 9.51 0.02
N PHE A 82 6.44 8.31 0.51
CA PHE A 82 5.43 7.37 0.03
C PHE A 82 4.94 6.47 1.15
N ASN A 83 3.76 5.92 0.93
CA ASN A 83 3.22 4.82 1.73
C ASN A 83 2.47 3.84 0.85
N ILE A 84 2.39 2.58 1.27
CA ILE A 84 1.74 1.51 0.53
C ILE A 84 0.84 0.71 1.47
N SER A 85 -0.37 0.41 1.01
CA SER A 85 -1.26 -0.56 1.65
C SER A 85 -1.82 -1.52 0.60
N HIS A 86 -2.19 -2.72 1.03
CA HIS A 86 -2.86 -3.69 0.18
C HIS A 86 -3.86 -4.51 1.00
N SER A 87 -5.01 -4.76 0.42
CA SER A 87 -6.03 -5.67 0.95
C SER A 87 -6.63 -6.46 -0.19
N ALA A 88 -6.85 -7.75 0.00
CA ALA A 88 -7.29 -8.68 -1.05
C ALA A 88 -6.48 -8.49 -2.35
N ASP A 89 -7.12 -8.07 -3.44
CA ASP A 89 -6.50 -7.99 -4.77
C ASP A 89 -6.12 -6.57 -5.20
N LEU A 90 -6.21 -5.60 -4.30
CA LEU A 90 -5.89 -4.20 -4.57
C LEU A 90 -4.76 -3.71 -3.68
N ALA A 91 -3.89 -2.90 -4.25
CA ALA A 91 -2.88 -2.12 -3.54
C ALA A 91 -3.07 -0.64 -3.84
N LEU A 92 -2.84 0.20 -2.85
CA LEU A 92 -2.75 1.66 -2.98
C LEU A 92 -1.35 2.13 -2.64
N ILE A 93 -0.86 3.09 -3.40
CA ILE A 93 0.43 3.73 -3.19
C ILE A 93 0.20 5.24 -3.18
N ALA A 94 0.39 5.86 -2.03
CA ALA A 94 0.31 7.30 -1.87
C ALA A 94 1.71 7.91 -1.95
N ILE A 95 1.84 9.04 -2.65
CA ILE A 95 3.12 9.75 -2.86
C ILE A 95 2.90 11.23 -2.59
N ALA A 96 3.77 11.81 -1.78
CA ALA A 96 3.79 13.24 -1.45
C ALA A 96 5.22 13.77 -1.53
N LEU A 97 5.37 15.09 -1.69
CA LEU A 97 6.66 15.77 -1.68
C LEU A 97 6.81 16.58 -0.39
N ASP A 98 7.89 16.33 0.35
CA ASP A 98 8.25 17.01 1.61
C ASP A 98 7.14 16.98 2.70
N ALA A 99 6.24 15.99 2.63
CA ALA A 99 5.17 15.79 3.62
C ALA A 99 5.03 14.30 3.95
N GLU A 100 4.91 13.97 5.22
CA GLU A 100 4.65 12.58 5.60
C GLU A 100 3.26 12.14 5.12
N VAL A 101 3.18 10.91 4.68
CA VAL A 101 1.96 10.34 4.10
C VAL A 101 1.74 8.91 4.59
N GLY A 102 0.48 8.58 4.82
CA GLY A 102 0.02 7.23 5.13
C GLY A 102 -1.26 6.92 4.36
N VAL A 103 -1.37 5.72 3.86
CA VAL A 103 -2.57 5.20 3.20
C VAL A 103 -2.91 3.85 3.79
N ASP A 104 -4.19 3.62 4.00
CA ASP A 104 -4.69 2.31 4.35
C ASP A 104 -5.88 1.92 3.48
N LEU A 105 -6.04 0.62 3.29
CA LEU A 105 -7.02 0.01 2.40
C LEU A 105 -7.53 -1.28 3.01
N GLU A 106 -8.85 -1.43 3.05
CA GLU A 106 -9.48 -2.69 3.46
C GLU A 106 -10.55 -3.13 2.46
N HIS A 107 -10.58 -4.44 2.22
CA HIS A 107 -11.67 -5.10 1.52
C HIS A 107 -12.78 -5.41 2.52
N LEU A 108 -13.98 -4.91 2.24
CA LEU A 108 -15.15 -5.13 3.06
C LEU A 108 -15.54 -6.61 3.00
N GLN A 109 -15.49 -7.27 4.15
CA GLN A 109 -15.85 -8.68 4.32
C GLN A 109 -16.56 -8.89 5.65
N ALA A 110 -17.23 -10.00 5.79
CA ALA A 110 -17.77 -10.38 7.09
C ALA A 110 -16.63 -10.57 8.09
N LEU A 111 -16.68 -9.87 9.21
CA LEU A 111 -15.71 -9.96 10.29
C LEU A 111 -16.49 -10.15 11.61
N PRO A 112 -16.75 -11.41 12.03
CA PRO A 112 -17.56 -11.69 13.21
C PRO A 112 -17.04 -11.01 14.48
N ASP A 113 -15.72 -10.90 14.62
CA ASP A 113 -15.07 -10.44 15.84
C ASP A 113 -14.73 -8.93 15.82
N TYR A 114 -15.31 -8.14 14.88
CA TYR A 114 -14.99 -6.72 14.76
C TYR A 114 -15.23 -5.92 16.05
N ALA A 115 -16.23 -6.31 16.85
CA ALA A 115 -16.53 -5.62 18.10
C ALA A 115 -15.46 -5.83 19.17
N GLU A 116 -14.83 -6.99 19.21
CA GLU A 116 -13.70 -7.29 20.11
C GLU A 116 -12.47 -6.50 19.67
N ILE A 117 -12.16 -6.53 18.38
CA ILE A 117 -11.06 -5.76 17.80
C ILE A 117 -11.27 -4.26 18.07
N ALA A 118 -12.49 -3.75 17.87
CA ALA A 118 -12.82 -2.35 18.15
C ALA A 118 -12.52 -1.97 19.61
N ARG A 119 -12.90 -2.79 20.59
CA ARG A 119 -12.60 -2.51 22.01
C ARG A 119 -11.10 -2.44 22.31
N GLY A 120 -10.27 -3.14 21.55
CA GLY A 120 -8.80 -3.11 21.71
C GLY A 120 -8.12 -1.88 21.10
N PHE A 121 -8.72 -1.28 20.07
CA PHE A 121 -8.05 -0.27 19.24
C PHE A 121 -8.81 1.05 19.08
N PHE A 122 -10.10 1.09 19.40
CA PHE A 122 -10.92 2.29 19.28
C PHE A 122 -11.11 2.94 20.65
N SER A 123 -11.38 4.24 20.64
CA SER A 123 -11.79 4.94 21.87
C SER A 123 -13.17 4.46 22.33
N PRO A 124 -13.52 4.61 23.61
CA PRO A 124 -14.85 4.27 24.11
C PRO A 124 -15.97 4.94 23.30
N ALA A 125 -15.81 6.21 22.93
CA ALA A 125 -16.77 6.95 22.13
C ALA A 125 -16.96 6.33 20.72
N GLU A 126 -15.87 5.94 20.06
CA GLU A 126 -15.93 5.27 18.74
C GLU A 126 -16.58 3.89 18.82
N VAL A 127 -16.35 3.16 19.91
CA VAL A 127 -17.02 1.86 20.16
C VAL A 127 -18.52 2.07 20.37
N ASP A 128 -18.90 3.08 21.16
CA ASP A 128 -20.30 3.43 21.40
C ASP A 128 -21.01 3.86 20.11
N GLU A 129 -20.38 4.69 19.30
CA GLU A 129 -20.92 5.09 17.99
C GLU A 129 -21.10 3.86 17.08
N LEU A 130 -20.10 2.98 17.00
CA LEU A 130 -20.16 1.77 16.19
C LEU A 130 -21.31 0.85 16.61
N THR A 131 -21.49 0.63 17.91
CA THR A 131 -22.49 -0.29 18.43
C THR A 131 -23.93 0.24 18.31
N ARG A 132 -24.12 1.56 18.23
CA ARG A 132 -25.45 2.18 17.98
C ARG A 132 -25.91 2.08 16.53
N LEU A 133 -25.01 1.80 15.60
CA LEU A 133 -25.37 1.65 14.19
C LEU A 133 -26.21 0.37 13.97
N PRO A 134 -27.09 0.35 12.95
CA PRO A 134 -27.74 -0.87 12.52
C PRO A 134 -26.70 -1.95 12.13
N SER A 135 -26.96 -3.21 12.49
CA SER A 135 -26.02 -4.32 12.27
C SER A 135 -25.52 -4.45 10.83
N GLY A 136 -26.39 -4.12 9.85
CA GLY A 136 -26.03 -4.19 8.43
C GLY A 136 -24.94 -3.21 7.97
N VAL A 137 -24.65 -2.15 8.75
CA VAL A 137 -23.62 -1.14 8.40
C VAL A 137 -22.45 -1.12 9.37
N GLN A 138 -22.52 -1.87 10.48
CA GLN A 138 -21.47 -1.85 11.51
C GLN A 138 -20.11 -2.32 10.96
N ALA A 139 -20.07 -3.37 10.15
CA ALA A 139 -18.84 -3.86 9.56
C ALA A 139 -18.17 -2.79 8.66
N GLN A 140 -18.94 -2.09 7.84
CA GLN A 140 -18.43 -1.01 7.02
C GLN A 140 -17.92 0.16 7.87
N ALA A 141 -18.65 0.53 8.93
CA ALA A 141 -18.24 1.58 9.85
C ALA A 141 -16.96 1.21 10.60
N PHE A 142 -16.83 -0.05 11.04
CA PHE A 142 -15.62 -0.57 11.64
C PHE A 142 -14.41 -0.41 10.68
N PHE A 143 -14.51 -0.94 9.45
CA PHE A 143 -13.42 -0.82 8.49
C PHE A 143 -13.08 0.64 8.15
N THR A 144 -14.09 1.52 8.11
CA THR A 144 -13.86 2.96 7.89
C THR A 144 -13.08 3.60 9.05
N CYS A 145 -13.39 3.26 10.29
CA CYS A 145 -12.65 3.75 11.47
C CYS A 145 -11.25 3.13 11.51
N TRP A 146 -11.13 1.85 11.26
CA TRP A 146 -9.88 1.11 11.21
C TRP A 146 -8.89 1.71 10.22
N THR A 147 -9.32 1.89 8.95
CA THR A 147 -8.46 2.45 7.91
C THR A 147 -7.96 3.86 8.23
N LYS A 148 -8.77 4.69 8.91
CA LYS A 148 -8.35 6.02 9.36
C LYS A 148 -7.19 5.93 10.36
N LYS A 149 -7.31 5.05 11.37
CA LYS A 149 -6.29 4.85 12.41
C LYS A 149 -5.01 4.26 11.82
N GLU A 150 -5.13 3.25 10.97
CA GLU A 150 -4.00 2.63 10.28
C GLU A 150 -3.28 3.63 9.36
N ALA A 151 -4.02 4.41 8.57
CA ALA A 151 -3.43 5.41 7.71
C ALA A 151 -2.66 6.46 8.52
N TYR A 152 -3.20 6.89 9.67
CA TYR A 152 -2.52 7.83 10.55
C TYR A 152 -1.26 7.23 11.18
N ALA A 153 -1.32 6.03 11.72
CA ALA A 153 -0.16 5.33 12.28
C ALA A 153 0.94 5.15 11.21
N LYS A 154 0.55 4.79 9.97
CA LYS A 154 1.44 4.68 8.82
C LYS A 154 2.03 6.02 8.40
N ALA A 155 1.26 7.12 8.47
CA ALA A 155 1.78 8.46 8.19
C ALA A 155 2.89 8.84 9.19
N ARG A 156 2.65 8.64 10.48
CA ARG A 156 3.63 8.88 11.53
C ARG A 156 4.81 7.91 11.50
N GLY A 157 4.66 6.76 10.85
CA GLY A 157 5.67 5.71 10.85
C GLY A 157 5.79 5.01 12.20
N GLU A 158 4.71 4.95 12.93
CA GLU A 158 4.55 4.30 14.23
C GLU A 158 3.60 3.11 14.09
N GLY A 159 3.67 2.15 15.01
CA GLY A 159 2.68 1.07 15.07
C GLY A 159 1.34 1.58 15.61
N LEU A 160 0.29 0.75 15.48
CA LEU A 160 -1.09 1.03 15.95
C LEU A 160 -1.25 1.27 17.47
N ALA A 161 -0.17 1.27 18.24
CA ALA A 161 -0.20 1.40 19.70
C ALA A 161 -0.77 2.74 20.23
N SER A 162 -1.05 3.71 19.36
CA SER A 162 -1.68 4.97 19.77
C SER A 162 -3.14 4.99 19.33
N ASN A 163 -4.06 4.92 20.28
CA ASN A 163 -5.52 5.06 20.11
C ASN A 163 -5.96 6.44 19.57
N GLY A 164 -5.06 7.16 18.86
CA GLY A 164 -5.26 8.54 18.44
C GLY A 164 -5.93 8.68 17.09
N THR A 165 -6.90 9.59 17.04
CA THR A 165 -7.36 10.21 15.80
C THR A 165 -6.37 11.32 15.41
N PRO A 166 -6.09 11.56 14.11
CA PRO A 166 -5.23 12.66 13.70
C PRO A 166 -5.67 13.99 14.31
N PRO A 167 -4.80 14.75 14.99
CA PRO A 167 -5.15 16.06 15.47
C PRO A 167 -5.45 16.99 14.29
N THR A 168 -6.54 17.73 14.38
CA THR A 168 -6.95 18.71 13.37
C THR A 168 -5.87 19.79 13.17
N GLY A 169 -5.67 20.21 11.94
CA GLY A 169 -4.77 21.31 11.56
C GLY A 169 -3.34 20.89 11.23
N ARG A 170 -2.83 19.80 11.77
CA ARG A 170 -1.50 19.27 11.41
C ARG A 170 -1.57 18.20 10.33
N TRP A 171 -2.69 17.51 10.22
CA TRP A 171 -2.89 16.40 9.30
C TRP A 171 -4.20 16.55 8.54
N SER A 172 -4.17 16.25 7.27
CA SER A 172 -5.38 16.09 6.46
C SER A 172 -5.74 14.63 6.38
N LEU A 173 -7.00 14.29 6.66
CA LEU A 173 -7.58 12.95 6.58
C LEU A 173 -8.66 12.91 5.51
N HIS A 174 -8.52 12.00 4.55
CA HIS A 174 -9.47 11.79 3.47
C HIS A 174 -9.87 10.32 3.39
N THR A 175 -11.17 10.04 3.32
CA THR A 175 -11.70 8.68 3.13
C THR A 175 -12.32 8.57 1.74
N PHE A 176 -12.14 7.42 1.09
CA PHE A 176 -12.66 7.19 -0.27
C PHE A 176 -12.85 5.69 -0.53
N GLN A 177 -13.59 5.39 -1.60
CA GLN A 177 -13.76 4.03 -2.12
C GLN A 177 -12.95 3.87 -3.40
N PRO A 178 -11.79 3.17 -3.36
CA PRO A 178 -10.96 3.00 -4.56
C PRO A 178 -11.54 2.00 -5.57
N ALA A 179 -12.41 1.11 -5.12
CA ALA A 179 -13.14 0.13 -5.93
C ALA A 179 -14.38 -0.36 -5.16
N PRO A 180 -15.38 -0.96 -5.82
CA PRO A 180 -16.51 -1.60 -5.14
C PRO A 180 -16.03 -2.63 -4.11
N GLY A 181 -16.62 -2.61 -2.93
CA GLY A 181 -16.27 -3.50 -1.83
C GLY A 181 -14.98 -3.15 -1.09
N TYR A 182 -14.43 -1.97 -1.30
CA TYR A 182 -13.24 -1.49 -0.59
C TYR A 182 -13.51 -0.16 0.11
N VAL A 183 -12.80 0.07 1.20
CA VAL A 183 -12.70 1.36 1.89
C VAL A 183 -11.23 1.69 2.08
N ALA A 184 -10.90 2.99 1.97
CA ALA A 184 -9.55 3.48 2.14
C ALA A 184 -9.52 4.81 2.87
N ALA A 185 -8.40 5.06 3.53
CA ALA A 185 -8.08 6.36 4.13
C ALA A 185 -6.68 6.81 3.70
N LEU A 186 -6.54 8.10 3.49
CA LEU A 186 -5.30 8.81 3.22
C LEU A 186 -5.07 9.84 4.31
N VAL A 187 -3.92 9.84 4.92
CA VAL A 187 -3.48 10.85 5.88
C VAL A 187 -2.20 11.51 5.36
N VAL A 188 -2.18 12.82 5.36
CA VAL A 188 -1.04 13.62 4.87
C VAL A 188 -0.73 14.73 5.86
N GLU A 189 0.54 14.96 6.10
CA GLU A 189 0.99 16.09 6.92
C GLU A 189 0.69 17.43 6.21
N GLY A 190 0.14 18.38 6.97
CA GLY A 190 -0.29 19.68 6.47
C GLY A 190 -1.76 19.70 6.04
N VAL A 191 -2.19 20.86 5.58
CA VAL A 191 -3.55 21.10 5.08
C VAL A 191 -3.59 20.84 3.57
N ILE A 192 -4.14 19.70 3.18
CA ILE A 192 -4.27 19.27 1.79
C ILE A 192 -5.75 19.27 1.41
N PRO A 193 -6.22 20.19 0.57
CA PRO A 193 -7.61 20.19 0.12
C PRO A 193 -7.86 19.01 -0.85
N PRO A 194 -9.11 18.48 -0.92
CA PRO A 194 -9.44 17.34 -1.79
C PRO A 194 -9.03 17.51 -3.25
N GLY A 195 -9.11 18.73 -3.80
CA GLY A 195 -8.70 19.01 -5.19
C GLY A 195 -7.20 18.90 -5.45
N ARG A 196 -6.38 18.69 -4.42
CA ARG A 196 -4.94 18.44 -4.53
C ARG A 196 -4.59 16.96 -4.38
N ILE A 197 -5.57 16.09 -4.26
CA ILE A 197 -5.40 14.63 -4.25
C ILE A 197 -5.73 14.12 -5.64
N LEU A 198 -4.72 13.65 -6.35
CA LEU A 198 -4.85 13.12 -7.71
C LEU A 198 -4.88 11.59 -7.67
N PHE A 199 -6.02 11.04 -8.02
CA PHE A 199 -6.17 9.59 -8.20
C PHE A 199 -5.65 9.21 -9.59
N CYS A 200 -4.49 8.54 -9.59
CA CYS A 200 -3.86 8.09 -10.80
C CYS A 200 -4.47 6.76 -11.25
N PRO A 201 -4.79 6.60 -12.54
CA PRO A 201 -5.42 5.39 -13.04
C PRO A 201 -4.55 4.16 -12.79
N ASN A 202 -5.20 3.01 -12.73
CA ASN A 202 -4.59 1.71 -12.50
C ASN A 202 -3.25 1.57 -13.21
N PHE A 203 -2.22 1.27 -12.42
CA PHE A 203 -0.91 0.95 -12.97
C PHE A 203 -1.05 -0.30 -13.86
N PRO A 204 -0.65 -0.26 -15.13
CA PRO A 204 -0.75 -1.41 -16.00
C PRO A 204 0.05 -2.57 -15.39
N ARG A 205 -0.50 -3.78 -15.51
CA ARG A 205 0.14 -5.01 -15.06
C ARG A 205 1.61 -5.02 -15.48
N THR A 206 2.53 -5.24 -14.56
CA THR A 206 3.93 -5.51 -14.89
C THR A 206 3.95 -6.61 -15.93
N ARG A 207 4.46 -6.31 -17.14
CA ARG A 207 4.83 -7.35 -18.10
C ARG A 207 5.80 -8.26 -17.37
N SER A 208 5.50 -9.56 -17.33
CA SER A 208 6.38 -10.58 -16.82
C SER A 208 7.81 -10.23 -17.17
N ILE A 209 8.67 -10.05 -16.16
CA ILE A 209 10.11 -9.98 -16.38
C ILE A 209 10.47 -11.32 -16.99
N ALA A 210 10.58 -11.37 -18.32
CA ALA A 210 11.08 -12.52 -19.02
C ALA A 210 12.44 -12.86 -18.38
N ARG A 211 12.54 -14.03 -17.77
CA ARG A 211 13.81 -14.57 -17.28
C ARG A 211 14.81 -14.43 -18.43
N ALA A 212 15.81 -13.59 -18.26
CA ALA A 212 16.96 -13.57 -19.12
C ALA A 212 17.53 -15.00 -19.07
N ARG A 213 17.38 -15.74 -20.17
CA ARG A 213 18.04 -17.05 -20.31
C ARG A 213 19.53 -16.81 -20.14
N PRO A 214 20.22 -17.57 -19.27
CA PRO A 214 21.67 -17.50 -19.24
C PRO A 214 22.17 -17.89 -20.66
N ARG A 215 22.98 -17.01 -21.25
CA ARG A 215 23.67 -17.28 -22.48
C ARG A 215 24.54 -18.52 -22.23
N SER A 216 24.23 -19.63 -22.87
CA SER A 216 25.10 -20.79 -22.94
C SER A 216 26.40 -20.36 -23.62
N ARG A 217 27.50 -20.28 -22.86
CA ARG A 217 28.83 -20.19 -23.42
C ARG A 217 29.11 -21.53 -24.12
N SER A 218 29.16 -21.52 -25.43
CA SER A 218 29.73 -22.62 -26.21
C SER A 218 31.22 -22.64 -25.90
N VAL A 219 31.65 -23.63 -25.15
CA VAL A 219 33.07 -23.98 -24.97
C VAL A 219 33.47 -24.76 -26.22
N SER A 220 34.15 -24.09 -27.13
CA SER A 220 34.88 -24.77 -28.23
C SER A 220 36.13 -25.41 -27.64
N GLY A 221 36.12 -26.73 -27.53
CA GLY A 221 37.30 -27.50 -27.15
C GLY A 221 38.42 -27.46 -28.20
N PRO A 222 39.69 -27.59 -27.81
CA PRO A 222 40.81 -27.54 -28.72
C PRO A 222 40.85 -28.80 -29.62
N LYS A 223 41.07 -28.59 -30.94
CA LYS A 223 41.39 -29.62 -31.89
C LYS A 223 42.78 -30.16 -31.62
N ILE A 224 42.92 -31.48 -31.46
CA ILE A 224 44.19 -32.18 -31.41
C ILE A 224 44.61 -32.47 -32.87
N PRO A 225 45.86 -32.14 -33.29
CA PRO A 225 46.35 -32.55 -34.59
C PRO A 225 46.88 -33.99 -34.55
N SER A 226 46.66 -34.68 -35.66
CA SER A 226 47.19 -36.06 -35.98
C SER A 226 48.66 -36.04 -36.18
#